data_f679131fd72f90f2bede24a70732affa
#
_entry.id   f679131fd72f90f2bede24a70732affa
#
_cell.length_a   1.000
_cell.length_b   1.000
_cell.length_c   1.000
_cell.angle_alpha   90.00
_cell.angle_beta   90.00
_cell.angle_gamma   90.00
#
_symmetry.space_group_name_H-M   'P 1'
#
loop_
_entity.id
_entity.type
_entity.pdbx_description
1 polymer ?
#
loop_
_entity_poly.entity_id
_entity_poly.type
_entity_poly.pdbx_seq_one_letter_code
_entity_poly.pdbx_strand_id
1 'polypeptide(L)'
;AALLLLIIGIFAYGTNYKTVFANSTEERNQPEKACSEEFEEYHKKLDDRVLRDIVKNYSLDLSGFQEFTNRELDLKAGDSMNDHSDQISLQHLFVGGSIGSMRLFLENGLEGTRGYFLYKRVDGNNVLKVLNKMGNIWVVMTVDEKKAEKLDQKPFNWDKCAD
;
A
#
# COMPACT_ATOMS: atom_id res chain seq x y z
N ALA A 1 45.14 17.25 -35.00
CA ALA A 1 45.02 18.49 -34.19
C ALA A 1 43.59 18.90 -33.89
N ALA A 2 42.56 18.44 -34.66
CA ALA A 2 41.14 18.83 -34.46
C ALA A 2 40.40 18.00 -33.41
N LEU A 3 40.91 16.84 -33.00
CA LEU A 3 40.22 15.92 -32.04
C LEU A 3 40.48 16.28 -30.58
N LEU A 4 41.54 17.03 -30.28
CA LEU A 4 41.92 17.35 -28.88
C LEU A 4 41.12 18.53 -28.30
N LEU A 5 40.52 19.36 -29.13
CA LEU A 5 39.72 20.51 -28.65
C LEU A 5 38.28 20.16 -28.25
N LEU A 6 37.78 19.00 -28.67
CA LEU A 6 36.42 18.55 -28.33
C LEU A 6 36.30 17.95 -26.92
N ILE A 7 37.40 17.49 -26.34
CA ILE A 7 37.42 16.86 -25.00
C ILE A 7 37.44 17.91 -23.88
N ILE A 8 38.00 19.10 -24.15
CA ILE A 8 38.11 20.17 -23.12
C ILE A 8 36.78 20.89 -22.92
N GLY A 9 35.90 20.89 -23.94
CA GLY A 9 34.57 21.52 -23.84
C GLY A 9 33.57 20.82 -22.94
N ILE A 10 33.73 19.51 -22.71
CA ILE A 10 32.78 18.73 -21.93
C ILE A 10 33.05 18.83 -20.42
N PHE A 11 34.29 19.14 -20.01
CA PHE A 11 34.63 19.27 -18.57
C PHE A 11 34.24 20.64 -17.97
N ALA A 12 34.02 21.68 -18.78
CA ALA A 12 33.63 23.00 -18.26
C ALA A 12 32.12 23.15 -17.98
N TYR A 13 31.27 22.25 -18.51
CA TYR A 13 29.82 22.31 -18.28
C TYR A 13 29.38 21.49 -17.05
N GLY A 14 30.25 20.66 -16.46
CA GLY A 14 29.89 19.75 -15.37
C GLY A 14 29.96 20.33 -13.97
N THR A 15 30.51 21.52 -13.75
CA THR A 15 30.78 22.04 -12.40
C THR A 15 29.79 23.07 -11.89
N ASN A 16 28.86 23.58 -12.70
CA ASN A 16 27.90 24.60 -12.29
C ASN A 16 26.51 24.07 -11.88
N TYR A 17 26.28 22.75 -11.94
CA TYR A 17 24.96 22.19 -11.56
C TYR A 17 24.80 21.91 -10.06
N LYS A 18 25.87 22.00 -9.26
CA LYS A 18 25.81 21.65 -7.83
C LYS A 18 25.49 22.80 -6.87
N THR A 19 25.44 24.03 -7.32
CA THR A 19 25.27 25.19 -6.42
C THR A 19 23.89 25.83 -6.46
N VAL A 20 22.98 25.42 -7.33
CA VAL A 20 21.64 26.05 -7.43
C VAL A 20 20.58 25.31 -6.61
N PHE A 21 20.82 24.05 -6.18
CA PHE A 21 19.83 23.25 -5.42
C PHE A 21 20.05 23.17 -3.91
N ALA A 22 21.06 23.87 -3.35
CA ALA A 22 21.43 23.70 -1.95
C ALA A 22 20.76 24.70 -0.98
N ASN A 23 20.04 25.74 -1.44
CA ASN A 23 19.56 26.81 -0.55
C ASN A 23 18.04 27.04 -0.55
N SER A 24 17.21 26.09 -0.98
CA SER A 24 15.75 26.28 -0.94
C SER A 24 14.98 25.17 -0.21
N THR A 25 15.66 24.30 0.55
CA THR A 25 15.06 23.07 1.07
C THR A 25 14.59 23.15 2.55
N GLU A 26 14.91 24.19 3.29
CA GLU A 26 14.59 24.18 4.73
C GLU A 26 13.34 24.98 5.16
N GLU A 27 12.84 25.92 4.38
CA GLU A 27 11.66 26.73 4.78
C GLU A 27 10.32 26.33 4.14
N ARG A 28 10.32 25.43 3.14
CA ARG A 28 9.09 25.02 2.44
C ARG A 28 8.37 23.80 3.05
N ASN A 29 8.91 23.19 4.11
CA ASN A 29 8.53 21.85 4.55
C ASN A 29 7.47 21.76 5.67
N GLN A 30 7.06 22.85 6.32
CA GLN A 30 6.13 22.75 7.47
C GLN A 30 4.65 22.58 7.07
N PRO A 31 4.06 23.37 6.15
CA PRO A 31 2.65 23.18 5.79
C PRO A 31 2.42 21.89 5.00
N GLU A 32 3.35 21.51 4.12
CA GLU A 32 3.28 20.28 3.34
C GLU A 32 3.34 19.01 4.22
N LYS A 33 4.13 19.04 5.29
CA LYS A 33 4.22 17.95 6.26
C LYS A 33 2.96 17.82 7.11
N ALA A 34 2.41 18.92 7.59
CA ALA A 34 1.17 18.91 8.39
C ALA A 34 0.00 18.34 7.58
N CYS A 35 -0.09 18.71 6.30
CA CYS A 35 -1.12 18.21 5.40
C CYS A 35 -0.97 16.73 5.04
N SER A 36 0.27 16.25 4.93
CA SER A 36 0.54 14.82 4.75
C SER A 36 0.06 14.02 5.97
N GLU A 37 0.31 14.51 7.18
CA GLU A 37 -0.14 13.85 8.42
C GLU A 37 -1.68 13.83 8.54
N GLU A 38 -2.37 14.93 8.20
CA GLU A 38 -3.84 14.97 8.18
C GLU A 38 -4.43 14.03 7.12
N PHE A 39 -3.81 13.94 5.96
CA PHE A 39 -4.21 13.04 4.89
C PHE A 39 -4.05 11.57 5.31
N GLU A 40 -2.93 11.21 5.93
CA GLU A 40 -2.69 9.87 6.46
C GLU A 40 -3.70 9.51 7.56
N GLU A 41 -3.98 10.45 8.48
CA GLU A 41 -4.98 10.25 9.54
C GLU A 41 -6.39 10.07 8.96
N TYR A 42 -6.74 10.83 7.92
CA TYR A 42 -8.01 10.68 7.22
C TYR A 42 -8.16 9.28 6.61
N HIS A 43 -7.12 8.81 5.89
CA HIS A 43 -7.12 7.48 5.29
C HIS A 43 -7.17 6.39 6.35
N LYS A 44 -6.39 6.51 7.41
CA LYS A 44 -6.41 5.57 8.54
C LYS A 44 -7.82 5.45 9.16
N LYS A 45 -8.49 6.57 9.41
CA LYS A 45 -9.87 6.57 9.95
C LYS A 45 -10.85 5.86 9.00
N LEU A 46 -10.72 6.07 7.70
CA LEU A 46 -11.53 5.39 6.69
C LEU A 46 -11.27 3.89 6.70
N ASP A 47 -10.01 3.50 6.66
CA ASP A 47 -9.57 2.10 6.65
C ASP A 47 -10.03 1.35 7.91
N ASP A 48 -9.91 1.97 9.09
CA ASP A 48 -10.38 1.39 10.34
C ASP A 48 -11.91 1.24 10.37
N ARG A 49 -12.65 2.19 9.77
CA ARG A 49 -14.10 2.09 9.64
C ARG A 49 -14.51 0.97 8.71
N VAL A 50 -13.85 0.85 7.56
CA VAL A 50 -14.07 -0.22 6.58
C VAL A 50 -13.78 -1.58 7.21
N LEU A 51 -12.64 -1.74 7.89
CA LEU A 51 -12.29 -2.99 8.54
C LEU A 51 -13.31 -3.40 9.60
N ARG A 52 -13.70 -2.47 10.48
CA ARG A 52 -14.73 -2.76 11.51
C ARG A 52 -16.06 -3.21 10.90
N ASP A 53 -16.49 -2.59 9.79
CA ASP A 53 -17.72 -2.97 9.10
C ASP A 53 -17.62 -4.39 8.53
N ILE A 54 -16.51 -4.74 7.88
CA ILE A 54 -16.27 -6.09 7.33
C ILE A 54 -16.22 -7.13 8.45
N VAL A 55 -15.40 -6.90 9.47
CA VAL A 55 -15.23 -7.82 10.62
C VAL A 55 -16.58 -8.10 11.29
N LYS A 56 -17.38 -7.05 11.52
CA LYS A 56 -18.73 -7.18 12.09
C LYS A 56 -19.66 -7.94 11.16
N ASN A 57 -19.65 -7.65 9.87
CA ASN A 57 -20.56 -8.23 8.87
C ASN A 57 -20.33 -9.75 8.70
N TYR A 58 -19.07 -10.20 8.81
CA TYR A 58 -18.70 -11.62 8.72
C TYR A 58 -18.53 -12.29 10.08
N SER A 59 -18.64 -11.57 11.20
CA SER A 59 -18.38 -12.07 12.56
C SER A 59 -16.98 -12.71 12.66
N LEU A 60 -15.96 -12.06 12.08
CA LEU A 60 -14.61 -12.59 12.08
C LEU A 60 -13.93 -12.38 13.43
N ASP A 61 -13.20 -13.41 13.87
CA ASP A 61 -12.18 -13.30 14.89
C ASP A 61 -10.81 -13.26 14.21
N LEU A 62 -10.12 -12.14 14.34
CA LEU A 62 -8.78 -11.93 13.79
C LEU A 62 -7.68 -12.11 14.83
N SER A 63 -8.01 -12.62 16.03
CA SER A 63 -7.01 -12.95 17.04
C SER A 63 -6.07 -14.04 16.51
N GLY A 64 -4.76 -13.84 16.66
CA GLY A 64 -3.75 -14.74 16.10
C GLY A 64 -3.43 -14.54 14.62
N PHE A 65 -4.09 -13.59 13.97
CA PHE A 65 -3.76 -13.22 12.60
C PHE A 65 -2.84 -11.99 12.58
N GLN A 66 -1.84 -12.03 11.71
CA GLN A 66 -0.98 -10.88 11.39
C GLN A 66 -1.49 -10.21 10.12
N GLU A 67 -1.64 -8.88 10.17
CA GLU A 67 -1.99 -8.09 9.01
C GLU A 67 -0.76 -7.85 8.11
N PHE A 68 -0.98 -7.85 6.79
CA PHE A 68 0.01 -7.52 5.77
C PHE A 68 -0.58 -6.55 4.76
N THR A 69 0.20 -5.55 4.40
CA THR A 69 -0.03 -4.67 3.27
C THR A 69 0.67 -5.20 2.02
N ASN A 70 0.26 -4.75 0.84
CA ASN A 70 0.97 -5.09 -0.41
C ASN A 70 2.46 -4.71 -0.33
N ARG A 71 2.77 -3.54 0.24
CA ARG A 71 4.15 -3.06 0.40
C ARG A 71 5.02 -3.97 1.27
N GLU A 72 4.46 -4.53 2.35
CA GLU A 72 5.21 -5.45 3.23
C GLU A 72 5.50 -6.78 2.55
N LEU A 73 4.63 -7.23 1.64
CA LEU A 73 4.89 -8.39 0.81
C LEU A 73 6.04 -8.12 -0.18
N ASP A 74 6.08 -6.94 -0.81
CA ASP A 74 7.16 -6.53 -1.72
C ASP A 74 8.53 -6.51 -1.02
N LEU A 75 8.61 -5.94 0.18
CA LEU A 75 9.86 -5.84 0.94
C LEU A 75 10.39 -7.23 1.31
N LYS A 76 9.51 -8.16 1.70
CA LYS A 76 9.91 -9.53 2.04
C LYS A 76 10.32 -10.34 0.83
N ALA A 77 9.76 -10.07 -0.35
CA ALA A 77 10.18 -10.70 -1.59
C ALA A 77 11.61 -10.31 -1.99
N GLY A 78 12.07 -9.09 -1.66
CA GLY A 78 13.43 -8.62 -1.95
C GLY A 78 14.52 -9.24 -1.09
N ASP A 79 14.18 -9.73 0.10
CA ASP A 79 15.17 -10.17 1.11
C ASP A 79 15.60 -11.64 1.00
N SER A 80 14.95 -12.44 0.17
CA SER A 80 15.18 -13.89 0.10
C SER A 80 15.54 -14.33 -1.32
N MET A 81 16.64 -15.07 -1.45
CA MET A 81 17.04 -15.75 -2.70
C MET A 81 16.23 -17.04 -2.99
N ASN A 82 15.21 -17.33 -2.17
CA ASN A 82 14.40 -18.55 -2.25
C ASN A 82 13.12 -18.33 -3.08
N ASP A 83 12.42 -19.41 -3.33
CA ASP A 83 11.15 -19.44 -4.04
C ASP A 83 10.11 -18.48 -3.42
N HIS A 84 9.75 -17.41 -4.15
CA HIS A 84 8.82 -16.36 -3.73
C HIS A 84 7.38 -16.59 -4.20
N SER A 85 7.07 -17.79 -4.66
CA SER A 85 5.76 -18.12 -5.25
C SER A 85 4.60 -17.85 -4.27
N ASP A 86 4.83 -18.04 -2.96
CA ASP A 86 3.83 -17.75 -1.94
C ASP A 86 3.52 -16.25 -1.84
N GLN A 87 4.54 -15.38 -1.84
CA GLN A 87 4.37 -13.93 -1.77
C GLN A 87 3.76 -13.36 -3.05
N ILE A 88 4.22 -13.83 -4.22
CA ILE A 88 3.66 -13.45 -5.52
C ILE A 88 2.17 -13.81 -5.59
N SER A 89 1.78 -15.00 -5.11
CA SER A 89 0.38 -15.42 -5.09
C SER A 89 -0.49 -14.52 -4.21
N LEU A 90 0.06 -13.99 -3.10
CA LEU A 90 -0.64 -13.03 -2.23
C LEU A 90 -0.72 -11.63 -2.84
N GLN A 91 0.35 -11.16 -3.51
CA GLN A 91 0.36 -9.85 -4.17
C GLN A 91 -0.72 -9.73 -5.25
N HIS A 92 -0.98 -10.82 -5.98
CA HIS A 92 -2.05 -10.86 -6.98
C HIS A 92 -3.46 -10.60 -6.42
N LEU A 93 -3.65 -10.71 -5.11
CA LEU A 93 -4.94 -10.39 -4.48
C LEU A 93 -5.22 -8.88 -4.45
N PHE A 94 -4.18 -8.05 -4.42
CA PHE A 94 -4.29 -6.58 -4.29
C PHE A 94 -4.58 -5.87 -5.62
N VAL A 95 -5.29 -6.54 -6.52
CA VAL A 95 -5.67 -5.98 -7.82
C VAL A 95 -7.14 -5.58 -7.81
N GLY A 96 -7.43 -4.35 -8.22
CA GLY A 96 -8.80 -3.84 -8.36
C GLY A 96 -9.05 -2.58 -7.53
N GLY A 97 -10.29 -2.10 -7.57
CA GLY A 97 -10.74 -0.92 -6.82
C GLY A 97 -11.46 -1.30 -5.53
N SER A 98 -11.18 -0.55 -4.47
CA SER A 98 -11.84 -0.71 -3.16
C SER A 98 -12.16 0.65 -2.55
N ILE A 99 -13.10 0.68 -1.60
CA ILE A 99 -13.27 1.78 -0.65
C ILE A 99 -12.32 1.47 0.52
N GLY A 100 -11.39 2.38 0.81
CA GLY A 100 -10.32 2.13 1.75
C GLY A 100 -9.33 1.08 1.25
N SER A 101 -8.44 0.64 2.13
CA SER A 101 -7.38 -0.30 1.81
C SER A 101 -7.90 -1.75 1.74
N MET A 102 -7.36 -2.50 0.79
CA MET A 102 -7.44 -3.96 0.80
C MET A 102 -6.51 -4.49 1.88
N ARG A 103 -6.94 -5.51 2.65
CA ARG A 103 -6.22 -6.01 3.82
C ARG A 103 -6.08 -7.52 3.78
N LEU A 104 -4.88 -7.99 4.04
CA LEU A 104 -4.53 -9.40 4.13
C LEU A 104 -4.23 -9.76 5.58
N PHE A 105 -4.84 -10.81 6.09
CA PHE A 105 -4.63 -11.36 7.42
C PHE A 105 -4.18 -12.81 7.29
N LEU A 106 -3.02 -13.16 7.82
CA LEU A 106 -2.47 -14.50 7.80
C LEU A 106 -2.31 -15.02 9.23
N GLU A 107 -2.91 -16.16 9.52
CA GLU A 107 -2.76 -16.87 10.79
C GLU A 107 -1.29 -17.30 10.95
N ASN A 108 -0.65 -16.90 12.05
CA ASN A 108 0.78 -17.10 12.28
C ASN A 108 1.71 -16.48 11.19
N GLY A 109 1.25 -15.45 10.50
CA GLY A 109 2.05 -14.77 9.47
C GLY A 109 2.27 -15.59 8.21
N LEU A 110 3.38 -15.38 7.52
CA LEU A 110 3.72 -16.06 6.26
C LEU A 110 3.97 -17.57 6.40
N GLU A 111 4.31 -18.02 7.61
CA GLU A 111 4.51 -19.45 7.93
C GLU A 111 3.18 -20.19 8.13
N GLY A 112 2.09 -19.45 8.28
CA GLY A 112 0.75 -20.00 8.44
C GLY A 112 0.23 -20.69 7.19
N THR A 113 -0.91 -21.36 7.35
CA THR A 113 -1.56 -22.09 6.26
C THR A 113 -2.94 -21.55 5.91
N ARG A 114 -3.44 -20.58 6.70
CA ARG A 114 -4.78 -20.00 6.58
C ARG A 114 -4.72 -18.49 6.56
N GLY A 115 -5.59 -17.85 5.76
CA GLY A 115 -5.67 -16.41 5.69
C GLY A 115 -7.04 -15.89 5.27
N TYR A 116 -7.20 -14.59 5.45
CA TYR A 116 -8.34 -13.81 4.98
C TYR A 116 -7.85 -12.62 4.17
N PHE A 117 -8.49 -12.38 3.03
CA PHE A 117 -8.31 -11.14 2.28
C PHE A 117 -9.63 -10.39 2.26
N LEU A 118 -9.60 -9.17 2.81
CA LEU A 118 -10.77 -8.36 3.11
C LEU A 118 -10.74 -7.04 2.33
N TYR A 119 -11.85 -6.68 1.72
CA TYR A 119 -12.00 -5.37 1.12
C TYR A 119 -13.49 -4.99 0.96
N LYS A 120 -13.73 -3.69 0.84
CA LYS A 120 -15.04 -3.15 0.51
C LYS A 120 -15.03 -2.69 -0.94
N ARG A 121 -15.97 -3.18 -1.74
CA ARG A 121 -16.16 -2.76 -3.14
C ARG A 121 -16.71 -1.33 -3.21
N VAL A 122 -16.49 -0.69 -4.34
CA VAL A 122 -16.99 0.68 -4.61
C VAL A 122 -18.52 0.79 -4.60
N ASP A 123 -19.24 -0.33 -4.80
CA ASP A 123 -20.69 -0.41 -4.68
C ASP A 123 -21.19 -0.54 -3.23
N GLY A 124 -20.27 -0.67 -2.27
CA GLY A 124 -20.53 -0.77 -0.83
C GLY A 124 -20.53 -2.19 -0.28
N ASN A 125 -20.47 -3.23 -1.13
CA ASN A 125 -20.46 -4.61 -0.67
C ASN A 125 -19.15 -4.95 0.02
N ASN A 126 -19.22 -5.72 1.10
CA ASN A 126 -18.05 -6.29 1.76
C ASN A 126 -17.68 -7.62 1.11
N VAL A 127 -16.40 -7.84 0.89
CA VAL A 127 -15.86 -9.08 0.31
C VAL A 127 -14.88 -9.72 1.27
N LEU A 128 -15.08 -11.02 1.49
CA LEU A 128 -14.18 -11.91 2.21
C LEU A 128 -13.69 -12.98 1.25
N LYS A 129 -12.38 -13.10 1.07
CA LYS A 129 -11.75 -14.26 0.45
C LYS A 129 -11.07 -15.07 1.54
N VAL A 130 -11.40 -16.35 1.66
CA VAL A 130 -10.71 -17.29 2.53
C VAL A 130 -9.57 -17.91 1.75
N LEU A 131 -8.37 -17.89 2.34
CA LEU A 131 -7.14 -18.37 1.73
C LEU A 131 -6.60 -19.57 2.47
N ASN A 132 -6.06 -20.54 1.72
CA ASN A 132 -5.24 -21.63 2.26
C ASN A 132 -3.93 -21.71 1.48
N LYS A 133 -2.84 -22.01 2.21
CA LYS A 133 -1.53 -22.30 1.61
C LYS A 133 -1.48 -23.75 1.16
N MET A 134 -1.18 -23.97 -0.11
CA MET A 134 -1.02 -25.29 -0.71
C MET A 134 0.41 -25.41 -1.26
N GLY A 135 1.27 -26.11 -0.54
CA GLY A 135 2.70 -26.11 -0.83
C GLY A 135 3.27 -24.69 -0.69
N ASN A 136 3.84 -24.14 -1.75
CA ASN A 136 4.45 -22.81 -1.76
C ASN A 136 3.55 -21.73 -2.40
N ILE A 137 2.24 -21.98 -2.54
CA ILE A 137 1.31 -20.99 -3.08
C ILE A 137 0.08 -20.79 -2.18
N TRP A 138 -0.43 -19.57 -2.15
CA TRP A 138 -1.70 -19.27 -1.52
C TRP A 138 -2.84 -19.34 -2.55
N VAL A 139 -3.91 -20.01 -2.18
CA VAL A 139 -5.07 -20.28 -3.04
C VAL A 139 -6.32 -19.72 -2.39
N VAL A 140 -7.16 -19.06 -3.19
CA VAL A 140 -8.49 -18.60 -2.75
C VAL A 140 -9.41 -19.82 -2.73
N MET A 141 -9.85 -20.21 -1.55
CA MET A 141 -10.77 -21.34 -1.35
C MET A 141 -12.23 -20.94 -1.54
N THR A 142 -12.59 -19.79 -0.98
CA THR A 142 -13.95 -19.25 -1.08
C THR A 142 -13.91 -17.74 -1.24
N VAL A 143 -14.93 -17.22 -1.95
CA VAL A 143 -15.20 -15.78 -2.02
C VAL A 143 -16.63 -15.61 -1.54
N ASP A 144 -16.81 -14.83 -0.49
CA ASP A 144 -18.12 -14.46 0.04
C ASP A 144 -18.31 -12.94 -0.09
N GLU A 145 -19.48 -12.54 -0.58
CA GLU A 145 -19.84 -11.14 -0.78
C GLU A 145 -21.13 -10.85 -0.04
N LYS A 146 -21.08 -9.87 0.85
CA LYS A 146 -22.25 -9.45 1.63
C LYS A 146 -22.57 -7.99 1.39
N LYS A 147 -23.87 -7.72 1.22
CA LYS A 147 -24.37 -6.36 1.17
C LYS A 147 -24.06 -5.65 2.50
N ALA A 148 -23.53 -4.45 2.40
CA ALA A 148 -23.19 -3.63 3.55
C ALA A 148 -23.53 -2.16 3.28
N GLU A 149 -23.35 -1.31 4.29
CA GLU A 149 -23.56 0.12 4.15
C GLU A 149 -22.57 0.72 3.14
N LYS A 150 -23.09 1.50 2.21
CA LYS A 150 -22.25 2.31 1.32
C LYS A 150 -21.63 3.43 2.15
N LEU A 151 -20.32 3.38 2.30
CA LEU A 151 -19.60 4.46 2.97
C LEU A 151 -19.40 5.62 1.99
N ASP A 152 -19.97 6.77 2.32
CA ASP A 152 -19.68 8.00 1.57
C ASP A 152 -18.23 8.40 1.85
N GLN A 153 -17.38 8.18 0.86
CA GLN A 153 -16.03 8.66 0.87
C GLN A 153 -16.03 10.11 0.38
N LYS A 154 -16.08 11.06 1.33
CA LYS A 154 -15.86 12.46 0.97
C LYS A 154 -14.37 12.59 0.56
N PRO A 155 -14.05 13.26 -0.54
CA PRO A 155 -12.67 13.51 -0.89
C PRO A 155 -11.98 14.30 0.23
N PHE A 156 -10.69 14.02 0.44
CA PHE A 156 -9.89 14.84 1.34
C PHE A 156 -9.87 16.29 0.84
N ASN A 157 -10.09 17.24 1.72
CA ASN A 157 -10.12 18.65 1.35
C ASN A 157 -8.70 19.23 1.33
N TRP A 158 -8.10 19.24 0.15
CA TRP A 158 -6.77 19.81 -0.08
C TRP A 158 -6.72 21.33 0.02
N ASP A 159 -7.85 22.04 -0.07
CA ASP A 159 -7.90 23.50 0.02
C ASP A 159 -7.44 24.01 1.39
N LYS A 160 -7.55 23.18 2.41
CA LYS A 160 -7.05 23.50 3.77
C LYS A 160 -5.53 23.47 3.87
N CYS A 161 -4.86 22.96 2.85
CA CYS A 161 -3.43 22.76 2.81
C CYS A 161 -2.71 23.83 1.97
N ALA A 162 -3.44 24.77 1.40
CA ALA A 162 -2.93 25.74 0.43
C ALA A 162 -2.49 27.08 1.08
N ASP A 163 -2.51 27.19 2.44
CA ASP A 163 -2.15 28.41 3.18
C ASP A 163 -0.68 28.39 3.64
#